data_6df35593baed770b654315e73ef6873a
#
_entry.id   6df35593baed770b654315e73ef6873a
#
_cell.length_a   1.000
_cell.length_b   1.000
_cell.length_c   1.000
_cell.angle_alpha   90.00
_cell.angle_beta   90.00
_cell.angle_gamma   90.00
#
_symmetry.space_group_name_H-M   'P 1'
#
loop_
_entity.id
_entity.type
_entity.pdbx_description
1 polymer ?
#
loop_
_entity_poly.entity_id
_entity_poly.type
_entity_poly.pdbx_seq_one_letter_code
_entity_poly.pdbx_strand_id
1 'polypeptide(L)'
;MRGSVLPEWIDVNNHMNVAYYILAFDQGVDCLWEQFGITQHYINVSDSSTFAVESHVTWQRELSADEPYLITAQLLAYDEKRIHQFMRMYHAEHGFLAATAEWLNLHVDLGARKVAPWPDAILSQIAQFAERQEDCGWPAEAGKQINVPKPIYSAMRKD
;
A
#
# COMPACT_ATOMS: atom_id res chain seq x y z
N MET A 1 -10.88 3.62 0.79
CA MET A 1 -10.99 4.75 -0.16
C MET A 1 -11.80 4.33 -1.38
N ARG A 2 -12.58 5.24 -1.99
CA ARG A 2 -13.27 5.02 -3.28
C ARG A 2 -12.81 6.04 -4.30
N GLY A 3 -12.75 5.68 -5.58
CA GLY A 3 -12.39 6.55 -6.69
C GLY A 3 -12.92 6.01 -8.01
N SER A 4 -12.57 6.69 -9.10
CA SER A 4 -12.82 6.23 -10.48
C SER A 4 -11.56 6.42 -11.31
N VAL A 5 -11.39 5.56 -12.30
CA VAL A 5 -10.27 5.64 -13.25
C VAL A 5 -10.45 6.86 -14.13
N LEU A 6 -9.50 7.79 -14.11
CA LEU A 6 -9.57 8.98 -14.95
C LEU A 6 -9.21 8.65 -16.41
N PRO A 7 -9.84 9.29 -17.41
CA PRO A 7 -9.51 9.07 -18.81
C PRO A 7 -8.04 9.26 -19.16
N GLU A 8 -7.36 10.22 -18.52
CA GLU A 8 -5.92 10.48 -18.68
C GLU A 8 -5.01 9.41 -18.07
N TRP A 9 -5.57 8.45 -17.33
CA TRP A 9 -4.83 7.32 -16.75
C TRP A 9 -4.77 6.12 -17.70
N ILE A 10 -5.45 6.19 -18.84
CA ILE A 10 -5.52 5.09 -19.82
C ILE A 10 -4.30 5.10 -20.73
N ASP A 11 -3.69 3.94 -20.90
CA ASP A 11 -2.52 3.75 -21.74
C ASP A 11 -2.87 3.26 -23.17
N VAL A 12 -1.85 2.97 -23.95
CA VAL A 12 -1.97 2.49 -25.34
C VAL A 12 -2.70 1.14 -25.47
N ASN A 13 -2.81 0.38 -24.38
CA ASN A 13 -3.54 -0.90 -24.33
C ASN A 13 -5.02 -0.72 -23.98
N ASN A 14 -5.47 0.54 -23.88
CA ASN A 14 -6.84 0.92 -23.58
C ASN A 14 -7.36 0.51 -22.18
N HIS A 15 -6.46 0.39 -21.23
CA HIS A 15 -6.80 0.19 -19.82
C HIS A 15 -5.88 1.04 -18.91
N MET A 16 -6.24 1.11 -17.62
CA MET A 16 -5.50 1.89 -16.62
C MET A 16 -4.01 1.49 -16.59
N ASN A 17 -3.14 2.47 -16.82
CA ASN A 17 -1.69 2.28 -16.80
C ASN A 17 -1.22 1.91 -15.38
N VAL A 18 -0.26 1.02 -15.29
CA VAL A 18 0.29 0.47 -14.04
C VAL A 18 0.72 1.55 -13.03
N ALA A 19 1.23 2.69 -13.50
CA ALA A 19 1.66 3.79 -12.64
C ALA A 19 0.50 4.41 -11.85
N TYR A 20 -0.69 4.45 -12.43
CA TYR A 20 -1.86 5.04 -11.78
C TYR A 20 -2.51 4.11 -10.74
N TYR A 21 -2.35 2.78 -10.87
CA TYR A 21 -2.67 1.87 -9.77
C TYR A 21 -1.82 2.19 -8.54
N ILE A 22 -0.52 2.45 -8.73
CA ILE A 22 0.38 2.81 -7.64
C ILE A 22 -0.04 4.14 -7.02
N LEU A 23 -0.34 5.15 -7.84
CA LEU A 23 -0.85 6.44 -7.38
C LEU A 23 -2.16 6.29 -6.57
N ALA A 24 -3.11 5.49 -7.07
CA ALA A 24 -4.37 5.26 -6.36
C ALA A 24 -4.15 4.53 -5.02
N PHE A 25 -3.22 3.56 -4.96
CA PHE A 25 -2.83 2.92 -3.71
C PHE A 25 -2.17 3.90 -2.74
N ASP A 26 -1.31 4.79 -3.21
CA ASP A 26 -0.67 5.84 -2.40
C ASP A 26 -1.71 6.76 -1.75
N GLN A 27 -2.69 7.21 -2.52
CA GLN A 27 -3.84 7.95 -1.98
C GLN A 27 -4.67 7.12 -0.99
N GLY A 28 -4.76 5.81 -1.18
CA GLY A 28 -5.39 4.88 -0.25
C GLY A 28 -4.64 4.77 1.07
N VAL A 29 -3.31 4.83 1.01
CA VAL A 29 -2.42 4.86 2.19
C VAL A 29 -2.64 6.13 3.02
N ASP A 30 -2.84 7.28 2.39
CA ASP A 30 -3.14 8.53 3.11
C ASP A 30 -4.38 8.38 4.00
N CYS A 31 -5.43 7.71 3.49
CA CYS A 31 -6.62 7.40 4.30
C CYS A 31 -6.31 6.48 5.50
N LEU A 32 -5.31 5.60 5.39
CA LEU A 32 -4.85 4.77 6.49
C LEU A 32 -4.04 5.60 7.50
N TRP A 33 -3.16 6.49 7.03
CA TRP A 33 -2.40 7.39 7.89
C TRP A 33 -3.28 8.31 8.73
N GLU A 34 -4.38 8.80 8.17
CA GLU A 34 -5.38 9.58 8.90
C GLU A 34 -5.96 8.80 10.10
N GLN A 35 -6.16 7.47 9.97
CA GLN A 35 -6.63 6.62 11.08
C GLN A 35 -5.65 6.54 12.24
N PHE A 36 -4.36 6.78 11.99
CA PHE A 36 -3.29 6.79 13.00
C PHE A 36 -2.97 8.21 13.51
N GLY A 37 -3.62 9.24 12.94
CA GLY A 37 -3.34 10.63 13.25
C GLY A 37 -2.11 11.20 12.52
N ILE A 38 -1.58 10.47 11.53
CA ILE A 38 -0.48 10.93 10.65
C ILE A 38 -1.10 11.76 9.52
N THR A 39 -1.40 13.00 9.84
CA THR A 39 -2.03 13.96 8.93
C THR A 39 -1.02 15.00 8.44
N GLN A 40 -1.42 15.84 7.48
CA GLN A 40 -0.60 17.00 7.08
C GLN A 40 -0.29 17.91 8.27
N HIS A 41 -1.21 18.06 9.22
CA HIS A 41 -0.97 18.83 10.44
C HIS A 41 0.13 18.17 11.31
N TYR A 42 0.06 16.86 11.50
CA TYR A 42 1.09 16.09 12.20
C TYR A 42 2.47 16.34 11.58
N ILE A 43 2.60 16.17 10.26
CA ILE A 43 3.86 16.37 9.52
C ILE A 43 4.42 17.77 9.75
N ASN A 44 3.57 18.80 9.65
CA ASN A 44 3.97 20.21 9.79
C ASN A 44 4.41 20.56 11.23
N VAL A 45 3.85 19.90 12.25
CA VAL A 45 4.13 20.22 13.67
C VAL A 45 5.27 19.39 14.23
N SER A 46 5.37 18.11 13.84
CA SER A 46 6.36 17.18 14.38
C SER A 46 7.67 17.13 13.60
N ASP A 47 7.71 17.72 12.40
CA ASP A 47 8.81 17.56 11.43
C ASP A 47 9.14 16.07 11.18
N SER A 48 8.09 15.24 11.14
CA SER A 48 8.18 13.80 10.95
C SER A 48 7.15 13.32 9.95
N SER A 49 7.45 12.22 9.23
CA SER A 49 6.59 11.66 8.20
C SER A 49 6.80 10.15 8.05
N THR A 50 6.20 9.55 7.01
CA THR A 50 6.38 8.16 6.64
C THR A 50 7.03 8.05 5.27
N PHE A 51 7.97 7.11 5.11
CA PHE A 51 8.59 6.81 3.81
C PHE A 51 8.31 5.36 3.45
N ALA A 52 7.75 5.14 2.26
CA ALA A 52 7.70 3.81 1.66
C ALA A 52 9.11 3.40 1.23
N VAL A 53 9.55 2.21 1.65
CA VAL A 53 10.91 1.70 1.37
C VAL A 53 10.90 0.40 0.57
N GLU A 54 9.78 -0.29 0.54
CA GLU A 54 9.60 -1.51 -0.22
C GLU A 54 8.15 -1.65 -0.64
N SER A 55 7.91 -2.15 -1.86
CA SER A 55 6.57 -2.46 -2.33
C SER A 55 6.57 -3.67 -3.26
N HIS A 56 5.50 -4.45 -3.19
CA HIS A 56 5.17 -5.49 -4.15
C HIS A 56 3.75 -5.25 -4.66
N VAL A 57 3.62 -4.97 -5.95
CA VAL A 57 2.32 -4.70 -6.58
C VAL A 57 2.00 -5.78 -7.59
N THR A 58 0.76 -6.25 -7.61
CA THR A 58 0.28 -7.24 -8.58
C THR A 58 -1.01 -6.75 -9.24
N TRP A 59 -1.16 -7.05 -10.53
CA TRP A 59 -2.33 -6.72 -11.33
C TRP A 59 -3.01 -8.02 -11.75
N GLN A 60 -4.26 -8.22 -11.34
CA GLN A 60 -5.03 -9.44 -11.60
C GLN A 60 -6.04 -9.24 -12.70
N ARG A 61 -6.64 -8.06 -12.77
CA ARG A 61 -7.64 -7.70 -13.77
C ARG A 61 -7.60 -6.20 -14.06
N GLU A 62 -7.67 -5.85 -15.33
CA GLU A 62 -7.64 -4.47 -15.82
C GLU A 62 -8.86 -3.67 -15.39
N LEU A 63 -8.69 -2.35 -15.31
CA LEU A 63 -9.73 -1.35 -15.17
C LEU A 63 -9.67 -0.40 -16.36
N SER A 64 -10.85 -0.03 -16.87
CA SER A 64 -11.03 0.91 -17.98
C SER A 64 -11.36 2.33 -17.47
N ALA A 65 -11.40 3.30 -18.41
CA ALA A 65 -11.79 4.67 -18.09
C ALA A 65 -13.17 4.70 -17.41
N ASP A 66 -13.34 5.62 -16.47
CA ASP A 66 -14.56 5.88 -15.69
C ASP A 66 -15.02 4.73 -14.78
N GLU A 67 -14.36 3.56 -14.80
CA GLU A 67 -14.71 2.46 -13.91
C GLU A 67 -14.44 2.83 -12.45
N PRO A 68 -15.42 2.58 -11.54
CA PRO A 68 -15.27 2.88 -10.13
C PRO A 68 -14.44 1.81 -9.42
N TYR A 69 -13.55 2.23 -8.52
CA TYR A 69 -12.77 1.32 -7.68
C TYR A 69 -12.94 1.58 -6.19
N LEU A 70 -12.69 0.54 -5.41
CA LEU A 70 -12.63 0.56 -3.95
C LEU A 70 -11.27 0.01 -3.51
N ILE A 71 -10.54 0.77 -2.68
CA ILE A 71 -9.32 0.30 -2.02
C ILE A 71 -9.62 0.02 -0.55
N THR A 72 -9.23 -1.18 -0.11
CA THR A 72 -9.19 -1.59 1.29
C THR A 72 -7.76 -1.73 1.76
N ALA A 73 -7.51 -1.49 3.05
CA ALA A 73 -6.19 -1.63 3.67
C ALA A 73 -6.27 -2.56 4.88
N GLN A 74 -5.24 -3.38 5.04
CA GLN A 74 -5.04 -4.26 6.17
C GLN A 74 -3.62 -4.04 6.72
N LEU A 75 -3.51 -3.84 8.04
CA LEU A 75 -2.24 -3.84 8.72
C LEU A 75 -1.79 -5.29 8.95
N LEU A 76 -0.62 -5.67 8.43
CA LEU A 76 -0.09 -7.02 8.57
C LEU A 76 0.81 -7.14 9.79
N ALA A 77 1.69 -6.16 9.97
CA ALA A 77 2.62 -6.10 11.10
C ALA A 77 3.06 -4.65 11.37
N TYR A 78 3.50 -4.38 12.56
CA TYR A 78 4.13 -3.12 12.93
C TYR A 78 5.12 -3.33 14.07
N ASP A 79 6.03 -2.39 14.22
CA ASP A 79 6.91 -2.26 15.38
C ASP A 79 7.08 -0.78 15.76
N GLU A 80 8.08 -0.49 16.57
CA GLU A 80 8.37 0.86 17.06
C GLU A 80 8.68 1.88 15.95
N LYS A 81 8.95 1.45 14.70
CA LYS A 81 9.42 2.31 13.59
C LYS A 81 8.80 1.98 12.26
N ARG A 82 8.18 0.81 12.10
CA ARG A 82 7.76 0.24 10.82
C ARG A 82 6.29 -0.11 10.81
N ILE A 83 5.70 -0.02 9.63
CA ILE A 83 4.38 -0.56 9.32
C ILE A 83 4.50 -1.39 8.05
N HIS A 84 4.01 -2.62 8.11
CA HIS A 84 3.82 -3.52 6.98
C HIS A 84 2.32 -3.63 6.72
N GLN A 85 1.88 -3.21 5.53
CA GLN A 85 0.47 -3.13 5.18
C GLN A 85 0.20 -3.79 3.84
N PHE A 86 -1.04 -4.22 3.67
CA PHE A 86 -1.53 -4.86 2.46
C PHE A 86 -2.82 -4.20 1.99
N MET A 87 -2.89 -3.85 0.72
CA MET A 87 -4.04 -3.21 0.12
C MET A 87 -4.59 -4.04 -1.04
N ARG A 88 -5.91 -3.97 -1.20
CA ARG A 88 -6.62 -4.55 -2.34
C ARG A 88 -7.43 -3.48 -3.03
N MET A 89 -7.34 -3.44 -4.36
CA MET A 89 -8.20 -2.64 -5.21
C MET A 89 -9.22 -3.54 -5.86
N TYR A 90 -10.50 -3.23 -5.64
CA TYR A 90 -11.63 -3.93 -6.24
C TYR A 90 -12.35 -3.01 -7.20
N HIS A 91 -12.93 -3.57 -8.28
CA HIS A 91 -13.96 -2.86 -9.02
C HIS A 91 -15.17 -2.66 -8.11
N ALA A 92 -15.59 -1.39 -7.90
CA ALA A 92 -16.52 -1.06 -6.82
C ALA A 92 -17.95 -1.60 -7.03
N GLU A 93 -18.36 -1.85 -8.28
CA GLU A 93 -19.68 -2.38 -8.63
C GLU A 93 -19.66 -3.89 -8.89
N HIS A 94 -18.65 -4.38 -9.62
CA HIS A 94 -18.57 -5.79 -10.00
C HIS A 94 -17.85 -6.67 -8.96
N GLY A 95 -17.18 -6.08 -7.98
CA GLY A 95 -16.57 -6.76 -6.84
C GLY A 95 -15.33 -7.60 -7.16
N PHE A 96 -14.82 -7.64 -8.39
CA PHE A 96 -13.61 -8.39 -8.71
C PHE A 96 -12.36 -7.67 -8.18
N LEU A 97 -11.34 -8.46 -7.81
CA LEU A 97 -10.03 -7.96 -7.44
C LEU A 97 -9.26 -7.51 -8.69
N ALA A 98 -8.94 -6.23 -8.76
CA ALA A 98 -8.19 -5.64 -9.87
C ALA A 98 -6.68 -5.66 -9.61
N ALA A 99 -6.24 -5.25 -8.42
CA ALA A 99 -4.84 -5.18 -8.07
C ALA A 99 -4.63 -5.35 -6.56
N THR A 100 -3.40 -5.71 -6.17
CA THR A 100 -2.95 -5.68 -4.77
C THR A 100 -1.66 -4.90 -4.63
N ALA A 101 -1.44 -4.30 -3.47
CA ALA A 101 -0.19 -3.65 -3.10
C ALA A 101 0.20 -4.04 -1.67
N GLU A 102 1.42 -4.50 -1.50
CA GLU A 102 2.04 -4.79 -0.21
C GLU A 102 3.18 -3.79 -0.01
N TRP A 103 3.19 -3.08 1.11
CA TRP A 103 4.12 -1.99 1.34
C TRP A 103 4.74 -2.06 2.73
N LEU A 104 6.03 -1.72 2.81
CA LEU A 104 6.74 -1.45 4.04
C LEU A 104 7.02 0.05 4.14
N ASN A 105 6.54 0.67 5.20
CA ASN A 105 6.75 2.08 5.50
C ASN A 105 7.55 2.25 6.79
N LEU A 106 8.39 3.28 6.82
CA LEU A 106 9.17 3.69 7.99
C LEU A 106 8.68 5.04 8.49
N HIS A 107 8.69 5.23 9.80
CA HIS A 107 8.58 6.56 10.41
C HIS A 107 9.94 7.25 10.35
N VAL A 108 9.96 8.53 9.93
CA VAL A 108 11.17 9.28 9.63
C VAL A 108 11.10 10.68 10.25
N ASP A 109 12.15 11.05 10.97
CA ASP A 109 12.43 12.43 11.34
C ASP A 109 12.96 13.17 10.10
N LEU A 110 12.24 14.19 9.64
CA LEU A 110 12.56 14.93 8.43
C LEU A 110 13.75 15.86 8.60
N GLY A 111 13.94 16.43 9.79
CA GLY A 111 15.07 17.30 10.12
C GLY A 111 16.38 16.50 10.16
N ALA A 112 16.40 15.38 10.87
CA ALA A 112 17.57 14.50 10.95
C ALA A 112 17.73 13.59 9.70
N ARG A 113 16.68 13.44 8.89
CA ARG A 113 16.58 12.52 7.74
C ARG A 113 16.93 11.08 8.10
N LYS A 114 16.40 10.62 9.23
CA LYS A 114 16.65 9.28 9.77
C LYS A 114 15.37 8.63 10.26
N VAL A 115 15.37 7.30 10.24
CA VAL A 115 14.31 6.50 10.84
C VAL A 115 14.24 6.82 12.34
N ALA A 116 13.04 7.08 12.83
CA ALA A 116 12.75 7.42 14.22
C ALA A 116 11.59 6.56 14.76
N PRO A 117 11.50 6.32 16.08
CA PRO A 117 10.35 5.62 16.63
C PRO A 117 9.06 6.45 16.48
N TRP A 118 7.93 5.75 16.39
CA TRP A 118 6.61 6.39 16.45
C TRP A 118 6.45 7.12 17.80
N PRO A 119 5.85 8.30 17.84
CA PRO A 119 5.33 8.85 19.08
C PRO A 119 4.33 7.90 19.73
N ASP A 120 4.31 7.83 21.07
CA ASP A 120 3.44 6.93 21.83
C ASP A 120 1.96 7.02 21.43
N ALA A 121 1.48 8.23 21.16
CA ALA A 121 0.10 8.47 20.73
C ALA A 121 -0.20 7.81 19.37
N ILE A 122 0.72 7.90 18.42
CA ILE A 122 0.61 7.26 17.09
C ILE A 122 0.69 5.74 17.23
N LEU A 123 1.67 5.24 17.97
CA LEU A 123 1.84 3.81 18.21
C LEU A 123 0.59 3.19 18.87
N SER A 124 -0.04 3.90 19.80
CA SER A 124 -1.30 3.49 20.42
C SER A 124 -2.46 3.40 19.40
N GLN A 125 -2.56 4.33 18.45
CA GLN A 125 -3.57 4.27 17.39
C GLN A 125 -3.33 3.10 16.43
N ILE A 126 -2.06 2.83 16.10
CA ILE A 126 -1.67 1.68 15.28
C ILE A 126 -2.07 0.38 15.98
N ALA A 127 -1.78 0.25 17.29
CA ALA A 127 -2.14 -0.93 18.09
C ALA A 127 -3.66 -1.15 18.11
N GLN A 128 -4.45 -0.12 18.39
CA GLN A 128 -5.91 -0.19 18.39
C GLN A 128 -6.47 -0.56 17.01
N PHE A 129 -5.83 -0.11 15.93
CA PHE A 129 -6.24 -0.50 14.57
C PHE A 129 -5.93 -1.97 14.32
N ALA A 130 -4.76 -2.46 14.73
CA ALA A 130 -4.39 -3.87 14.64
C ALA A 130 -5.38 -4.79 15.37
N GLU A 131 -5.77 -4.42 16.60
CA GLU A 131 -6.76 -5.15 17.40
C GLU A 131 -8.11 -5.30 16.66
N ARG A 132 -8.57 -4.25 15.98
CA ARG A 132 -9.81 -4.29 15.19
C ARG A 132 -9.74 -5.23 13.98
N GLN A 133 -8.54 -5.61 13.57
CA GLN A 133 -8.30 -6.49 12.41
C GLN A 133 -7.79 -7.90 12.81
N GLU A 134 -7.81 -8.25 14.10
CA GLU A 134 -7.29 -9.52 14.61
C GLU A 134 -7.88 -10.73 13.88
N ASP A 135 -9.17 -10.69 13.56
CA ASP A 135 -9.87 -11.77 12.86
C ASP A 135 -9.67 -11.80 11.33
N CYS A 136 -8.99 -10.81 10.75
CA CYS A 136 -8.84 -10.74 9.28
C CYS A 136 -7.92 -11.82 8.69
N GLY A 137 -7.04 -12.43 9.49
CA GLY A 137 -6.05 -13.40 9.04
C GLY A 137 -5.01 -12.82 8.07
N TRP A 138 -4.00 -13.62 7.73
CA TRP A 138 -2.98 -13.21 6.77
C TRP A 138 -3.52 -13.34 5.33
N PRO A 139 -3.40 -12.30 4.48
CA PRO A 139 -3.86 -12.35 3.10
C PRO A 139 -3.12 -13.43 2.28
N ALA A 140 -3.84 -14.24 1.53
CA ALA A 140 -3.22 -15.28 0.69
C ALA A 140 -2.34 -14.69 -0.44
N GLU A 141 -2.54 -13.42 -0.77
CA GLU A 141 -1.79 -12.70 -1.79
C GLU A 141 -0.54 -12.01 -1.25
N ALA A 142 -0.40 -11.86 0.08
CA ALA A 142 0.76 -11.22 0.70
C ALA A 142 1.98 -12.14 0.75
N GLY A 143 3.18 -11.54 0.78
CA GLY A 143 4.46 -12.24 0.85
C GLY A 143 4.84 -12.99 -0.42
N LYS A 144 4.21 -12.69 -1.55
CA LYS A 144 4.53 -13.34 -2.83
C LYS A 144 5.87 -12.84 -3.39
N GLN A 145 6.59 -13.76 -4.04
CA GLN A 145 7.81 -13.44 -4.78
C GLN A 145 7.57 -13.58 -6.28
N ILE A 146 8.22 -12.71 -7.06
CA ILE A 146 8.24 -12.84 -8.51
C ILE A 146 8.96 -14.14 -8.86
N ASN A 147 8.27 -15.03 -9.57
CA ASN A 147 8.80 -16.35 -9.94
C ASN A 147 8.44 -16.72 -11.38
N VAL A 148 9.44 -17.23 -12.10
CA VAL A 148 9.27 -17.88 -13.39
C VAL A 148 9.49 -19.39 -13.19
N PRO A 149 8.45 -20.24 -13.29
CA PRO A 149 8.50 -21.65 -12.89
C PRO A 149 9.59 -22.48 -13.59
N LYS A 150 10.00 -22.09 -14.81
CA LYS A 150 11.08 -22.74 -15.59
C LYS A 150 11.98 -21.68 -16.19
N PRO A 151 12.92 -21.10 -15.43
CA PRO A 151 13.80 -20.06 -15.93
C PRO A 151 14.69 -20.60 -17.04
N ILE A 152 14.73 -19.90 -18.18
CA ILE A 152 15.57 -20.26 -19.35
C ILE A 152 17.06 -20.06 -19.02
N TYR A 153 17.40 -19.18 -18.08
CA TYR A 153 18.77 -18.80 -17.72
C TYR A 153 19.15 -19.24 -16.30
N SER A 154 18.96 -20.53 -16.00
CA SER A 154 19.38 -21.09 -14.68
C SER A 154 20.87 -20.92 -14.39
N ALA A 155 21.71 -20.76 -15.42
CA ALA A 155 23.16 -20.55 -15.27
C ALA A 155 23.54 -19.13 -14.78
N MET A 156 22.64 -18.16 -14.76
CA MET A 156 22.91 -16.80 -14.27
C MET A 156 22.73 -16.62 -12.76
N ARG A 157 22.25 -17.64 -12.07
CA ARG A 157 22.24 -17.70 -10.59
C ARG A 157 23.56 -18.33 -10.15
N LYS A 158 24.67 -17.62 -10.30
CA LYS A 158 25.88 -17.93 -9.58
C LYS A 158 25.97 -17.00 -8.39
N ASP A 159 25.79 -17.61 -7.23
CA ASP A 159 26.25 -17.31 -5.87
C ASP A 159 26.36 -15.84 -5.46
#